data_a11c605eda2cd919e5f6f514b00a3ee1
#
_entry.id   a11c605eda2cd919e5f6f514b00a3ee1
#
_cell.length_a   1.000
_cell.length_b   1.000
_cell.length_c   1.000
_cell.angle_alpha   90.00
_cell.angle_beta   90.00
_cell.angle_gamma   90.00
#
_symmetry.space_group_name_H-M   'P 1'
#
loop_
_entity.id
_entity.type
_entity.pdbx_description
1 polymer ?
#
loop_
_entity_poly.entity_id
_entity_poly.type
_entity_poly.pdbx_seq_one_letter_code
_entity_poly.pdbx_strand_id
1 'polypeptide(L)'
;HTVGFMQLSAIAAMTFMNPEVRGANWIEGVLEYASISRRGLEAIAELDGLTLDYDLHLPEPTKQPWETSGLEKLLVDIARLPVSSAFEDWERDLLGAIPQFLLNYTRYRDWFERETIHEIGQLVGERFEDLSAADAALSNVIADGDADRDEALVRLLHKRSLRLSMIIAGTDPDDENPLFHKLDPILE
;
A
#
# COMPACT_ATOMS: atom_id res chain seq x y z
N HIS A 1 -12.27 20.82 -2.70
CA HIS A 1 -12.27 19.84 -3.80
C HIS A 1 -11.43 18.59 -3.47
N THR A 2 -10.26 18.72 -2.85
CA THR A 2 -9.35 17.62 -2.52
C THR A 2 -9.97 16.62 -1.53
N VAL A 3 -10.63 17.11 -0.48
CA VAL A 3 -11.32 16.27 0.53
C VAL A 3 -12.43 15.43 -0.12
N GLY A 4 -13.20 16.01 -1.04
CA GLY A 4 -14.25 15.28 -1.76
C GLY A 4 -13.70 14.18 -2.66
N PHE A 5 -12.56 14.41 -3.32
CA PHE A 5 -11.88 13.39 -4.12
C PHE A 5 -11.37 12.25 -3.25
N MET A 6 -10.75 12.54 -2.11
CA MET A 6 -10.28 11.53 -1.17
C MET A 6 -11.42 10.70 -0.57
N GLN A 7 -12.55 11.33 -0.23
CA GLN A 7 -13.74 10.61 0.24
C GLN A 7 -14.31 9.68 -0.82
N LEU A 8 -14.39 10.13 -2.07
CA LEU A 8 -14.83 9.29 -3.20
C LEU A 8 -13.85 8.13 -3.43
N SER A 9 -12.55 8.38 -3.35
CA SER A 9 -11.53 7.35 -3.47
C SER A 9 -11.59 6.34 -2.32
N ALA A 10 -11.81 6.79 -1.09
CA ALA A 10 -11.96 5.92 0.08
C ALA A 10 -13.24 5.07 -0.01
N ILE A 11 -14.36 5.64 -0.46
CA ILE A 11 -15.61 4.90 -0.68
C ILE A 11 -15.43 3.88 -1.80
N ALA A 12 -14.84 4.28 -2.92
CA ALA A 12 -14.51 3.36 -4.02
C ALA A 12 -13.62 2.22 -3.52
N ALA A 13 -12.54 2.53 -2.80
CA ALA A 13 -11.62 1.55 -2.24
C ALA A 13 -12.31 0.56 -1.29
N MET A 14 -13.16 1.04 -0.36
CA MET A 14 -13.92 0.16 0.53
C MET A 14 -14.88 -0.76 -0.25
N THR A 15 -15.50 -0.25 -1.32
CA THR A 15 -16.35 -1.06 -2.20
C THR A 15 -15.54 -2.10 -2.95
N PHE A 16 -14.33 -1.74 -3.40
CA PHE A 16 -13.43 -2.61 -4.13
C PHE A 16 -12.72 -3.64 -3.25
N MET A 17 -12.46 -3.32 -2.00
CA MET A 17 -11.81 -4.23 -1.04
C MET A 17 -12.77 -5.22 -0.39
N ASN A 18 -14.07 -5.10 -0.60
CA ASN A 18 -15.02 -6.09 -0.10
C ASN A 18 -15.02 -7.34 -1.00
N PRO A 19 -14.50 -8.48 -0.52
CA PRO A 19 -14.43 -9.74 -1.32
C PRO A 19 -15.80 -10.24 -1.76
N GLU A 20 -16.86 -9.94 -1.00
CA GLU A 20 -18.23 -10.31 -1.34
C GLU A 20 -18.74 -9.55 -2.57
N VAL A 21 -18.25 -8.34 -2.80
CA VAL A 21 -18.64 -7.49 -3.93
C VAL A 21 -17.80 -7.78 -5.17
N ARG A 22 -16.48 -7.97 -5.02
CA ARG A 22 -15.54 -8.13 -6.14
C ARG A 22 -15.11 -9.56 -6.44
N GLY A 23 -15.34 -10.50 -5.54
CA GLY A 23 -14.86 -11.87 -5.74
C GLY A 23 -13.34 -11.93 -5.88
N ALA A 24 -12.84 -12.55 -6.96
CA ALA A 24 -11.42 -12.76 -7.18
C ALA A 24 -10.61 -11.46 -7.47
N ASN A 25 -11.27 -10.38 -7.85
CA ASN A 25 -10.60 -9.13 -8.25
C ASN A 25 -10.31 -8.17 -7.06
N TRP A 26 -10.50 -8.63 -5.83
CA TRP A 26 -10.23 -7.81 -4.64
C TRP A 26 -8.79 -7.27 -4.58
N ILE A 27 -7.82 -8.03 -5.11
CA ILE A 27 -6.41 -7.63 -5.10
C ILE A 27 -6.16 -6.39 -5.97
N GLU A 28 -6.84 -6.27 -7.10
CA GLU A 28 -6.75 -5.06 -7.94
C GLU A 28 -7.18 -3.84 -7.15
N GLY A 29 -8.25 -3.97 -6.34
CA GLY A 29 -8.69 -2.90 -5.44
C GLY A 29 -7.65 -2.54 -4.38
N VAL A 30 -6.90 -3.50 -3.85
CA VAL A 30 -5.79 -3.23 -2.91
C VAL A 30 -4.66 -2.46 -3.61
N LEU A 31 -4.28 -2.87 -4.82
CA LEU A 31 -3.26 -2.20 -5.62
C LEU A 31 -3.65 -0.75 -5.96
N GLU A 32 -4.87 -0.56 -6.44
CA GLU A 32 -5.43 0.76 -6.74
C GLU A 32 -5.50 1.64 -5.49
N TYR A 33 -5.98 1.08 -4.36
CA TYR A 33 -6.10 1.81 -3.11
C TYR A 33 -4.76 2.35 -2.61
N ALA A 34 -3.72 1.52 -2.61
CA ALA A 34 -2.39 1.92 -2.18
C ALA A 34 -1.85 3.09 -3.04
N SER A 35 -2.00 2.97 -4.35
CA SER A 35 -1.55 4.00 -5.31
C SER A 35 -2.34 5.31 -5.17
N ILE A 36 -3.69 5.24 -5.12
CA ILE A 36 -4.56 6.41 -5.01
C ILE A 36 -4.36 7.11 -3.67
N SER A 37 -4.26 6.36 -2.57
CA SER A 37 -4.04 6.94 -1.24
C SER A 37 -2.71 7.66 -1.16
N ARG A 38 -1.63 7.07 -1.67
CA ARG A 38 -0.31 7.69 -1.73
C ARG A 38 -0.34 9.01 -2.50
N ARG A 39 -0.86 8.98 -3.73
CA ARG A 39 -0.95 10.17 -4.60
C ARG A 39 -1.83 11.27 -4.02
N GLY A 40 -2.93 10.90 -3.35
CA GLY A 40 -3.78 11.86 -2.64
C GLY A 40 -3.03 12.58 -1.52
N LEU A 41 -2.22 11.86 -0.75
CA LEU A 41 -1.40 12.43 0.31
C LEU A 41 -0.25 13.29 -0.24
N GLU A 42 0.35 12.89 -1.35
CA GLU A 42 1.36 13.69 -2.07
C GLU A 42 0.77 15.03 -2.56
N ALA A 43 -0.44 15.00 -3.11
CA ALA A 43 -1.16 16.21 -3.54
C ALA A 43 -1.49 17.15 -2.36
N ILE A 44 -1.91 16.61 -1.22
CA ILE A 44 -2.16 17.40 0.00
C ILE A 44 -0.85 18.03 0.47
N ALA A 45 0.22 17.24 0.56
CA ALA A 45 1.51 17.73 1.01
C ALA A 45 2.04 18.86 0.12
N GLU A 46 1.89 18.76 -1.20
CA GLU A 46 2.28 19.83 -2.14
C GLU A 46 1.47 21.10 -1.88
N LEU A 47 0.14 21.01 -1.74
CA LEU A 47 -0.74 22.16 -1.51
C LEU A 47 -0.44 22.85 -0.17
N ASP A 48 -0.04 22.11 0.84
CA ASP A 48 0.26 22.62 2.18
C ASP A 48 1.77 22.93 2.36
N GLY A 49 2.59 22.75 1.31
CA GLY A 49 4.03 23.00 1.34
C GLY A 49 4.81 22.03 2.24
N LEU A 50 4.28 20.83 2.47
CA LEU A 50 4.92 19.80 3.29
C LEU A 50 5.94 19.00 2.47
N THR A 51 7.12 18.80 3.03
CA THR A 51 8.12 17.90 2.46
C THR A 51 7.85 16.47 2.94
N LEU A 52 7.64 15.56 2.03
CA LEU A 52 7.48 14.13 2.31
C LEU A 52 8.83 13.40 2.21
N ASP A 53 8.96 12.35 3.01
CA ASP A 53 10.13 11.49 3.04
C ASP A 53 9.92 10.27 2.15
N TYR A 54 10.79 10.09 1.16
CA TYR A 54 10.81 8.96 0.22
C TYR A 54 12.00 8.02 0.45
N ASP A 55 12.87 8.35 1.42
CA ASP A 55 14.06 7.54 1.72
C ASP A 55 13.69 6.32 2.56
N LEU A 56 13.02 5.38 1.90
CA LEU A 56 12.62 4.10 2.45
C LEU A 56 13.22 2.95 1.64
N HIS A 57 13.71 1.95 2.35
CA HIS A 57 14.28 0.74 1.75
C HIS A 57 13.62 -0.51 2.32
N LEU A 58 13.39 -1.49 1.44
CA LEU A 58 12.98 -2.81 1.88
C LEU A 58 14.11 -3.45 2.71
N PRO A 59 13.77 -4.06 3.85
CA PRO A 59 14.76 -4.82 4.62
C PRO A 59 15.11 -6.12 3.89
N GLU A 60 16.09 -6.83 4.42
CA GLU A 60 16.29 -8.23 4.03
C GLU A 60 15.00 -9.03 4.26
N PRO A 61 14.55 -9.82 3.28
CA PRO A 61 13.30 -10.55 3.39
C PRO A 61 13.33 -11.58 4.51
N THR A 62 12.23 -11.68 5.25
CA THR A 62 12.07 -12.72 6.26
C THR A 62 12.08 -14.10 5.60
N LYS A 63 12.91 -15.00 6.11
CA LYS A 63 13.02 -16.38 5.61
C LYS A 63 11.87 -17.22 6.17
N GLN A 64 10.86 -17.45 5.37
CA GLN A 64 9.77 -18.37 5.65
C GLN A 64 9.72 -19.45 4.56
N PRO A 65 10.51 -20.55 4.73
CA PRO A 65 10.80 -21.46 3.60
C PRO A 65 9.57 -22.18 3.04
N TRP A 66 8.55 -22.38 3.84
CA TRP A 66 7.34 -23.10 3.41
C TRP A 66 6.44 -22.27 2.51
N GLU A 67 6.04 -21.09 3.00
CA GLU A 67 5.09 -20.23 2.33
C GLU A 67 5.71 -19.62 1.08
N THR A 68 6.94 -19.13 1.19
CA THR A 68 7.65 -18.54 0.05
C THR A 68 7.93 -19.56 -1.05
N SER A 69 8.40 -20.77 -0.72
CA SER A 69 8.69 -21.80 -1.72
C SER A 69 7.44 -22.26 -2.48
N GLY A 70 6.29 -22.35 -1.80
CA GLY A 70 5.02 -22.69 -2.42
C GLY A 70 4.55 -21.63 -3.40
N LEU A 71 4.62 -20.35 -3.00
CA LEU A 71 4.23 -19.21 -3.84
C LEU A 71 5.19 -19.03 -5.02
N GLU A 72 6.49 -19.16 -4.81
CA GLU A 72 7.49 -19.15 -5.89
C GLU A 72 7.23 -20.23 -6.93
N LYS A 73 6.92 -21.45 -6.47
CA LYS A 73 6.56 -22.56 -7.36
C LYS A 73 5.28 -22.25 -8.16
N LEU A 74 4.26 -21.70 -7.49
CA LEU A 74 3.01 -21.32 -8.15
C LEU A 74 3.24 -20.26 -9.24
N LEU A 75 4.04 -19.24 -8.96
CA LEU A 75 4.41 -18.21 -9.94
C LEU A 75 5.12 -18.79 -11.15
N VAL A 76 6.05 -19.72 -10.93
CA VAL A 76 6.74 -20.43 -12.01
C VAL A 76 5.75 -21.23 -12.87
N ASP A 77 4.77 -21.88 -12.25
CA ASP A 77 3.78 -22.68 -12.98
C ASP A 77 2.82 -21.80 -13.77
N ILE A 78 2.35 -20.67 -13.18
CA ILE A 78 1.53 -19.68 -13.88
C ILE A 78 2.29 -19.11 -15.10
N ALA A 79 3.55 -18.71 -14.93
CA ALA A 79 4.35 -18.18 -16.02
C ALA A 79 4.56 -19.16 -17.21
N ARG A 80 4.37 -20.47 -16.98
CA ARG A 80 4.46 -21.53 -17.99
C ARG A 80 3.14 -21.84 -18.69
N LEU A 81 2.03 -21.24 -18.26
CA LEU A 81 0.76 -21.44 -18.94
C LEU A 81 0.88 -20.98 -20.40
N PRO A 82 0.46 -21.78 -21.35
CA PRO A 82 0.49 -21.39 -22.75
C PRO A 82 -0.49 -20.25 -22.99
N VAL A 83 -0.06 -19.29 -23.81
CA VAL A 83 -0.90 -18.17 -24.24
C VAL A 83 -0.87 -18.08 -25.77
N SER A 84 -2.00 -17.76 -26.37
CA SER A 84 -2.16 -17.66 -27.82
C SER A 84 -2.59 -16.26 -28.27
N SER A 85 -2.87 -15.37 -27.34
CA SER A 85 -3.29 -14.00 -27.61
C SER A 85 -2.75 -13.04 -26.53
N ALA A 86 -2.71 -11.75 -26.84
CA ALA A 86 -2.37 -10.70 -25.87
C ALA A 86 -3.37 -10.64 -24.69
N PHE A 87 -4.62 -11.04 -24.91
CA PHE A 87 -5.61 -11.09 -23.84
C PHE A 87 -5.31 -12.22 -22.86
N GLU A 88 -5.00 -13.42 -23.35
CA GLU A 88 -4.60 -14.55 -22.50
C GLU A 88 -3.28 -14.29 -21.75
N ASP A 89 -2.36 -13.55 -22.36
CA ASP A 89 -1.12 -13.10 -21.74
C ASP A 89 -1.42 -12.18 -20.55
N TRP A 90 -2.28 -11.20 -20.75
CA TRP A 90 -2.76 -10.33 -19.70
C TRP A 90 -3.53 -11.07 -18.57
N GLU A 91 -4.41 -12.04 -18.92
CA GLU A 91 -5.09 -12.86 -17.93
C GLU A 91 -4.09 -13.69 -17.10
N ARG A 92 -3.05 -14.23 -17.72
CA ARG A 92 -1.99 -14.96 -17.02
C ARG A 92 -1.24 -14.04 -16.05
N ASP A 93 -0.93 -12.82 -16.44
CA ASP A 93 -0.27 -11.85 -15.59
C ASP A 93 -1.15 -11.47 -14.38
N LEU A 94 -2.45 -11.31 -14.58
CA LEU A 94 -3.41 -11.12 -13.48
C LEU A 94 -3.46 -12.32 -12.53
N LEU A 95 -3.41 -13.56 -13.03
CA LEU A 95 -3.32 -14.75 -12.19
C LEU A 95 -2.05 -14.76 -11.33
N GLY A 96 -0.96 -14.21 -11.84
CA GLY A 96 0.30 -14.07 -11.14
C GLY A 96 0.29 -12.97 -10.05
N ALA A 97 -0.54 -11.96 -10.19
CA ALA A 97 -0.54 -10.79 -9.30
C ALA A 97 -0.83 -11.14 -7.83
N ILE A 98 -1.80 -12.01 -7.58
CA ILE A 98 -2.15 -12.43 -6.21
C ILE A 98 -1.02 -13.21 -5.54
N PRO A 99 -0.48 -14.30 -6.13
CA PRO A 99 0.63 -15.01 -5.52
C PRO A 99 1.89 -14.15 -5.38
N GLN A 100 2.14 -13.22 -6.31
CA GLN A 100 3.26 -12.29 -6.19
C GLN A 100 3.09 -11.34 -5.01
N PHE A 101 1.90 -10.75 -4.83
CA PHE A 101 1.59 -9.94 -3.67
C PHE A 101 1.75 -10.72 -2.36
N LEU A 102 1.18 -11.92 -2.28
CA LEU A 102 1.26 -12.77 -1.09
C LEU A 102 2.71 -13.17 -0.77
N LEU A 103 3.52 -13.45 -1.78
CA LEU A 103 4.94 -13.74 -1.63
C LEU A 103 5.69 -12.55 -1.01
N ASN A 104 5.49 -11.37 -1.55
CA ASN A 104 6.11 -10.16 -1.04
C ASN A 104 5.57 -9.80 0.36
N TYR A 105 4.27 -9.93 0.59
CA TYR A 105 3.67 -9.69 1.89
C TYR A 105 4.22 -10.65 2.96
N THR A 106 4.37 -11.94 2.64
CA THR A 106 4.99 -12.92 3.55
C THR A 106 6.43 -12.54 3.90
N ARG A 107 7.19 -11.98 2.94
CA ARG A 107 8.58 -11.56 3.13
C ARG A 107 8.74 -10.33 4.01
N TYR A 108 7.81 -9.37 3.92
CA TYR A 108 7.97 -8.01 4.46
C TYR A 108 6.93 -7.61 5.49
N ARG A 109 5.93 -8.46 5.79
CA ARG A 109 4.83 -8.14 6.70
C ARG A 109 5.33 -7.69 8.07
N ASP A 110 6.26 -8.43 8.67
CA ASP A 110 6.74 -8.15 10.03
C ASP A 110 7.44 -6.77 10.11
N TRP A 111 8.11 -6.37 9.04
CA TRP A 111 8.67 -5.03 8.92
C TRP A 111 7.56 -3.97 8.80
N PHE A 112 6.61 -4.17 7.91
CA PHE A 112 5.50 -3.25 7.68
C PHE A 112 4.70 -3.02 8.96
N GLU A 113 4.33 -4.09 9.66
CA GLU A 113 3.55 -4.01 10.90
C GLU A 113 4.35 -3.32 11.99
N ARG A 114 5.60 -3.70 12.23
CA ARG A 114 6.45 -3.11 13.25
C ARG A 114 6.66 -1.60 13.07
N GLU A 115 7.02 -1.18 11.86
CA GLU A 115 7.24 0.25 11.57
C GLU A 115 5.94 1.04 11.70
N THR A 116 4.82 0.49 11.23
CA THR A 116 3.51 1.14 11.31
C THR A 116 3.06 1.28 12.76
N ILE A 117 3.15 0.22 13.58
CA ILE A 117 2.81 0.24 15.01
C ILE A 117 3.68 1.26 15.75
N HIS A 118 4.99 1.28 15.44
CA HIS A 118 5.93 2.22 16.06
C HIS A 118 5.57 3.68 15.75
N GLU A 119 5.32 4.01 14.50
CA GLU A 119 4.99 5.38 14.08
C GLU A 119 3.64 5.85 14.63
N ILE A 120 2.63 4.98 14.63
CA ILE A 120 1.34 5.29 15.27
C ILE A 120 1.55 5.51 16.77
N GLY A 121 2.34 4.66 17.42
CA GLY A 121 2.67 4.79 18.82
C GLY A 121 3.35 6.12 19.17
N GLN A 122 4.23 6.60 18.30
CA GLN A 122 4.87 7.92 18.45
C GLN A 122 3.86 9.06 18.30
N LEU A 123 2.92 8.98 17.35
CA LEU A 123 1.90 9.99 17.12
C LEU A 123 0.91 10.09 18.28
N VAL A 124 0.47 8.92 18.79
CA VAL A 124 -0.55 8.82 19.87
C VAL A 124 0.07 9.01 21.25
N GLY A 125 1.37 8.70 21.41
CA GLY A 125 2.06 8.69 22.70
C GLY A 125 1.85 7.39 23.50
N GLU A 126 1.44 6.30 22.84
CA GLU A 126 1.14 5.00 23.44
C GLU A 126 1.92 3.86 22.78
N ARG A 127 1.94 2.69 23.43
CA ARG A 127 2.51 1.47 22.86
C ARG A 127 1.39 0.48 22.57
N PHE A 128 1.45 -0.13 21.39
CA PHE A 128 0.48 -1.12 20.93
C PHE A 128 1.15 -2.48 20.76
N GLU A 129 0.41 -3.55 21.05
CA GLU A 129 0.89 -4.93 20.90
C GLU A 129 0.72 -5.44 19.46
N ASP A 130 -0.27 -4.93 18.75
CA ASP A 130 -0.58 -5.34 17.38
C ASP A 130 -1.08 -4.17 16.52
N LEU A 131 -1.12 -4.41 15.21
CA LEU A 131 -1.52 -3.43 14.21
C LEU A 131 -3.01 -3.03 14.36
N SER A 132 -3.88 -3.96 14.77
CA SER A 132 -5.31 -3.69 14.92
C SER A 132 -5.59 -2.67 16.02
N ALA A 133 -4.91 -2.81 17.17
CA ALA A 133 -4.99 -1.86 18.27
C ALA A 133 -4.43 -0.47 17.87
N ALA A 134 -3.30 -0.46 17.16
CA ALA A 134 -2.70 0.76 16.65
C ALA A 134 -3.63 1.46 15.64
N ASP A 135 -4.22 0.73 14.70
CA ASP A 135 -5.16 1.26 13.70
C ASP A 135 -6.44 1.81 14.33
N ALA A 136 -6.95 1.18 15.39
CA ALA A 136 -8.10 1.68 16.13
C ALA A 136 -7.77 3.04 16.80
N ALA A 137 -6.59 3.16 17.43
CA ALA A 137 -6.13 4.40 18.02
C ALA A 137 -5.92 5.50 16.96
N LEU A 138 -5.30 5.18 15.83
CA LEU A 138 -5.13 6.10 14.72
C LEU A 138 -6.47 6.60 14.17
N SER A 139 -7.47 5.71 14.06
CA SER A 139 -8.81 6.06 13.60
C SER A 139 -9.48 7.06 14.53
N ASN A 140 -9.28 6.94 15.86
CA ASN A 140 -9.78 7.90 16.82
C ASN A 140 -9.11 9.28 16.67
N VAL A 141 -7.78 9.31 16.49
CA VAL A 141 -7.03 10.56 16.25
C VAL A 141 -7.54 11.28 15.00
N ILE A 142 -7.81 10.53 13.91
CA ILE A 142 -8.37 11.10 12.68
C ILE A 142 -9.81 11.64 12.92
N ALA A 143 -10.62 10.89 13.68
CA ALA A 143 -12.00 11.28 13.98
C ALA A 143 -12.10 12.51 14.87
N ASP A 144 -11.14 12.72 15.78
CA ASP A 144 -11.07 13.90 16.65
C ASP A 144 -10.84 15.20 15.86
N GLY A 145 -10.23 15.13 14.68
CA GLY A 145 -10.08 16.25 13.74
C GLY A 145 -9.20 17.39 14.28
N ASP A 146 -8.19 17.06 15.08
CA ASP A 146 -7.23 18.03 15.63
C ASP A 146 -6.27 18.51 14.53
N ALA A 147 -6.46 19.72 14.05
CA ALA A 147 -5.66 20.33 12.99
C ALA A 147 -4.16 20.43 13.31
N ASP A 148 -3.79 20.50 14.60
CA ASP A 148 -2.38 20.53 15.01
C ASP A 148 -1.64 19.22 14.71
N ARG A 149 -2.39 18.15 14.41
CA ARG A 149 -1.85 16.82 14.04
C ARG A 149 -1.88 16.53 12.56
N ASP A 150 -2.49 17.38 11.74
CA ASP A 150 -2.69 17.11 10.28
C ASP A 150 -1.38 16.83 9.55
N GLU A 151 -0.34 17.64 9.78
CA GLU A 151 0.97 17.42 9.16
C GLU A 151 1.56 16.06 9.55
N ALA A 152 1.51 15.70 10.82
CA ALA A 152 2.04 14.42 11.31
C ALA A 152 1.23 13.22 10.75
N LEU A 153 -0.09 13.37 10.64
CA LEU A 153 -0.98 12.39 10.03
C LEU A 153 -0.67 12.19 8.54
N VAL A 154 -0.51 13.27 7.78
CA VAL A 154 -0.16 13.20 6.34
C VAL A 154 1.16 12.47 6.15
N ARG A 155 2.20 12.79 6.93
CA ARG A 155 3.50 12.13 6.87
C ARG A 155 3.42 10.63 7.22
N LEU A 156 2.71 10.29 8.29
CA LEU A 156 2.54 8.90 8.73
C LEU A 156 1.79 8.08 7.69
N LEU A 157 0.64 8.57 7.23
CA LEU A 157 -0.19 7.88 6.25
C LEU A 157 0.53 7.74 4.90
N HIS A 158 1.29 8.74 4.49
CA HIS A 158 2.13 8.67 3.29
C HIS A 158 3.20 7.57 3.41
N LYS A 159 3.97 7.54 4.49
CA LYS A 159 4.97 6.48 4.72
C LYS A 159 4.35 5.09 4.72
N ARG A 160 3.20 4.93 5.36
CA ARG A 160 2.47 3.67 5.38
C ARG A 160 2.03 3.24 3.97
N SER A 161 1.49 4.17 3.17
CA SER A 161 1.08 3.92 1.79
C SER A 161 2.28 3.60 0.90
N LEU A 162 3.40 4.28 1.11
CA LEU A 162 4.64 4.03 0.38
C LEU A 162 5.19 2.62 0.70
N ARG A 163 5.26 2.22 1.98
CA ARG A 163 5.65 0.85 2.36
C ARG A 163 4.74 -0.22 1.73
N LEU A 164 3.43 0.04 1.70
CA LEU A 164 2.52 -0.90 1.06
C LEU A 164 2.78 -1.00 -0.44
N SER A 165 3.05 0.12 -1.12
CA SER A 165 3.44 0.13 -2.53
C SER A 165 4.74 -0.63 -2.77
N MET A 166 5.75 -0.50 -1.87
CA MET A 166 7.00 -1.27 -1.93
C MET A 166 6.77 -2.77 -1.79
N ILE A 167 5.90 -3.19 -0.88
CA ILE A 167 5.53 -4.61 -0.73
C ILE A 167 4.84 -5.12 -2.00
N ILE A 168 3.92 -4.34 -2.56
CA ILE A 168 3.22 -4.70 -3.79
C ILE A 168 4.21 -4.87 -4.95
N ALA A 169 5.12 -3.93 -5.12
CA ALA A 169 6.14 -3.96 -6.17
C ALA A 169 7.23 -5.02 -5.90
N GLY A 170 7.54 -5.30 -4.64
CA GLY A 170 8.67 -6.13 -4.22
C GLY A 170 10.04 -5.45 -4.41
N THR A 171 10.05 -4.13 -4.58
CA THR A 171 11.24 -3.31 -4.81
C THR A 171 11.19 -2.01 -4.02
N ASP A 172 12.34 -1.36 -3.88
CA ASP A 172 12.43 0.02 -3.40
C ASP A 172 11.78 1.00 -4.39
N PRO A 173 11.38 2.20 -3.94
CA PRO A 173 10.91 3.24 -4.82
C PRO A 173 11.98 3.64 -5.84
N ASP A 174 11.67 3.49 -7.12
CA ASP A 174 12.50 3.98 -8.22
C ASP A 174 11.62 4.69 -9.27
N ASP A 175 12.25 5.54 -10.09
CA ASP A 175 11.53 6.34 -11.09
C ASP A 175 11.04 5.51 -12.29
N GLU A 176 11.51 4.28 -12.45
CA GLU A 176 11.13 3.41 -13.58
C GLU A 176 9.89 2.56 -13.27
N ASN A 177 9.56 2.37 -11.97
CA ASN A 177 8.42 1.58 -11.58
C ASN A 177 7.13 2.43 -11.59
N PRO A 178 6.12 2.07 -12.42
CA PRO A 178 4.87 2.83 -12.52
C PRO A 178 4.13 3.02 -11.18
N LEU A 179 4.31 2.12 -10.21
CA LEU A 179 3.71 2.24 -8.88
C LEU A 179 4.26 3.43 -8.09
N PHE A 180 5.44 3.93 -8.43
CA PHE A 180 6.10 5.03 -7.74
C PHE A 180 6.18 6.32 -8.56
N HIS A 181 5.59 6.36 -9.75
CA HIS A 181 5.54 7.59 -10.53
C HIS A 181 4.96 8.73 -9.69
N LYS A 182 5.72 9.81 -9.57
CA LYS A 182 5.25 11.03 -8.95
C LYS A 182 4.18 11.69 -9.82
N LEU A 183 3.27 12.40 -9.18
CA LEU A 183 2.36 13.26 -9.92
C LEU A 183 3.14 14.46 -10.50
N ASP A 184 2.69 14.95 -11.65
CA ASP A 184 3.14 16.26 -12.10
C ASP A 184 2.77 17.31 -11.04
N PRO A 185 3.60 18.35 -10.83
CA PRO A 185 3.29 19.41 -9.87
C PRO A 185 1.90 19.99 -10.10
N ILE A 186 1.15 20.20 -9.01
CA ILE A 186 -0.17 20.82 -9.05
C ILE A 186 -0.06 22.32 -9.01
N LEU A 187 0.98 22.80 -8.31
CA LEU A 187 1.31 24.23 -8.22
C LEU A 187 2.45 24.54 -9.19
N GLU A 188 2.26 25.59 -10.02
CA GLU A 188 3.28 26.15 -10.91
C GLU A 188 4.25 27.06 -10.17
#